data_39aaa209c6dcbe8513f56e1f76a716cc
#
_entry.id   39aaa209c6dcbe8513f56e1f76a716cc
#
_cell.length_a   1.000
_cell.length_b   1.000
_cell.length_c   1.000
_cell.angle_alpha   90.00
_cell.angle_beta   90.00
_cell.angle_gamma   90.00
#
_symmetry.space_group_name_H-M   'P 1'
#
loop_
_entity.id
_entity.type
_entity.pdbx_description
1 polymer ?
#
loop_
_entity_poly.entity_id
_entity_poly.type
_entity_poly.pdbx_seq_one_letter_code
_entity_poly.pdbx_strand_id
1 'polypeptide(L)'
;MIVETEAYSQEEEACHGYNKMTPTNKVLFGEPGRFYIYRSYGIHHCLNIVTDKDNFASGVLIRAVFISHKNERAASGPGLVTKIFEVDNKLNSLKILNNRCLWITKGKAYFEKKDLIQTTRIGISKAKNIKWRWYLKRSRSISKREKGDRNPNLEYSTNNSSRIT
;
A
#
# COMPACT_ATOMS: atom_id res chain seq x y z
N MET A 1 -2.35 -3.95 -10.35
CA MET A 1 -3.42 -4.18 -9.34
C MET A 1 -2.81 -4.16 -7.94
N ILE A 2 -3.32 -3.35 -7.02
CA ILE A 2 -2.86 -3.33 -5.62
C ILE A 2 -3.25 -4.67 -4.97
N VAL A 3 -2.28 -5.34 -4.34
CA VAL A 3 -2.47 -6.68 -3.75
C VAL A 3 -2.08 -6.76 -2.27
N GLU A 4 -1.46 -5.72 -1.73
CA GLU A 4 -1.12 -5.64 -0.30
C GLU A 4 -1.13 -4.18 0.17
N THR A 5 -1.75 -3.94 1.33
CA THR A 5 -1.85 -2.62 1.95
C THR A 5 -1.67 -2.70 3.46
N GLU A 6 -1.31 -1.57 4.08
CA GLU A 6 -1.33 -1.38 5.53
C GLU A 6 -2.03 -0.07 5.90
N ALA A 7 -2.86 -0.10 6.94
CA ALA A 7 -3.48 1.10 7.47
C ALA A 7 -2.70 1.67 8.64
N TYR A 8 -2.77 2.99 8.77
CA TYR A 8 -2.16 3.78 9.85
C TYR A 8 -3.12 4.88 10.29
N SER A 9 -3.28 5.07 11.60
CA SER A 9 -4.14 6.09 12.18
C SER A 9 -3.40 6.86 13.26
N GLN A 10 -3.72 8.13 13.44
CA GLN A 10 -3.16 8.99 14.49
C GLN A 10 -3.30 8.38 15.90
N GLU A 11 -4.24 7.46 16.09
CA GLU A 11 -4.53 6.84 17.39
C GLU A 11 -3.53 5.73 17.79
N GLU A 12 -2.53 5.40 16.92
CA GLU A 12 -1.60 4.32 17.23
C GLU A 12 -0.13 4.73 16.95
N GLU A 13 0.77 4.21 17.79
CA GLU A 13 2.16 4.66 17.89
C GLU A 13 3.03 4.44 16.63
N ALA A 14 2.65 3.58 15.70
CA ALA A 14 3.39 3.37 14.47
C ALA A 14 3.03 4.36 13.37
N CYS A 15 1.98 5.18 13.56
CA CYS A 15 1.60 6.22 12.64
C CYS A 15 2.57 7.40 12.71
N HIS A 16 2.98 7.94 11.57
CA HIS A 16 3.82 9.13 11.52
C HIS A 16 3.16 10.38 12.13
N GLY A 17 1.83 10.39 12.23
CA GLY A 17 1.06 11.47 12.83
C GLY A 17 0.68 11.26 14.29
N TYR A 18 1.10 10.18 14.94
CA TYR A 18 0.71 9.84 16.31
C TYR A 18 0.96 10.96 17.32
N ASN A 19 2.17 11.49 17.37
CA ASN A 19 2.54 12.53 18.35
C ASN A 19 2.02 13.92 17.96
N LYS A 20 2.35 14.36 16.76
CA LYS A 20 2.01 15.71 16.28
C LYS A 20 2.24 15.87 14.78
N MET A 21 1.65 16.91 14.24
CA MET A 21 1.96 17.40 12.91
C MET A 21 3.35 18.05 12.87
N THR A 22 4.10 17.78 11.81
CA THR A 22 5.40 18.34 11.50
C THR A 22 5.46 18.75 10.03
N PRO A 23 6.43 19.57 9.58
CA PRO A 23 6.57 19.90 8.17
C PRO A 23 6.69 18.67 7.25
N THR A 24 7.27 17.57 7.75
CA THR A 24 7.52 16.35 6.97
C THR A 24 6.30 15.43 6.86
N ASN A 25 5.38 15.46 7.84
CA ASN A 25 4.19 14.62 7.85
C ASN A 25 2.87 15.38 7.63
N LYS A 26 2.91 16.70 7.45
CA LYS A 26 1.72 17.55 7.35
C LYS A 26 0.71 17.09 6.30
N VAL A 27 1.17 16.48 5.20
CA VAL A 27 0.29 15.97 4.14
C VAL A 27 -0.61 14.84 4.66
N LEU A 28 -0.15 14.04 5.63
CA LEU A 28 -0.94 12.98 6.24
C LEU A 28 -2.14 13.50 7.05
N PHE A 29 -2.11 14.77 7.47
CA PHE A 29 -3.20 15.46 8.16
C PHE A 29 -4.12 16.25 7.21
N GLY A 30 -3.84 16.24 5.92
CA GLY A 30 -4.56 17.03 4.93
C GLY A 30 -5.78 16.29 4.34
N GLU A 31 -6.30 16.87 3.26
CA GLU A 31 -7.47 16.39 2.53
C GLU A 31 -7.32 14.91 2.12
N PRO A 32 -8.32 14.06 2.38
CA PRO A 32 -8.33 12.68 1.92
C PRO A 32 -8.23 12.56 0.39
N GLY A 33 -7.68 11.43 -0.08
CA GLY A 33 -7.50 11.20 -1.51
C GLY A 33 -6.29 11.92 -2.11
N ARG A 34 -5.31 12.27 -1.29
CA ARG A 34 -3.99 12.73 -1.73
C ARG A 34 -2.92 11.67 -1.49
N PHE A 35 -1.86 11.71 -2.29
CA PHE A 35 -0.67 10.92 -2.02
C PHE A 35 0.11 11.51 -0.85
N TYR A 36 0.47 10.66 0.10
CA TYR A 36 1.47 10.96 1.12
C TYR A 36 2.72 10.13 0.85
N ILE A 37 3.79 10.79 0.44
CA ILE A 37 5.03 10.13 0.06
C ILE A 37 6.14 10.62 0.98
N TYR A 38 6.85 9.68 1.59
CA TYR A 38 8.00 9.97 2.44
C TYR A 38 9.16 9.04 2.13
N ARG A 39 10.37 9.46 2.44
CA ARG A 39 11.57 8.67 2.29
C ARG A 39 11.82 7.83 3.53
N SER A 40 11.77 6.52 3.39
CA SER A 40 11.96 5.56 4.48
C SER A 40 13.44 5.21 4.60
N TYR A 41 14.00 5.33 5.82
CA TYR A 41 15.40 5.07 6.15
C TYR A 41 16.42 5.76 5.22
N GLY A 42 16.04 6.84 4.57
CA GLY A 42 16.90 7.51 3.60
C GLY A 42 17.18 6.75 2.30
N ILE A 43 16.57 5.57 2.09
CA ILE A 43 16.90 4.65 1.00
C ILE A 43 15.84 4.65 -0.09
N HIS A 44 14.57 4.51 0.26
CA HIS A 44 13.47 4.40 -0.71
C HIS A 44 12.24 5.17 -0.25
N HIS A 45 11.35 5.45 -1.20
CA HIS A 45 10.09 6.11 -0.89
C HIS A 45 9.01 5.09 -0.49
N CYS A 46 8.03 5.57 0.28
CA CYS A 46 6.80 4.84 0.60
C CYS A 46 5.62 5.64 0.08
N LEU A 47 4.75 4.99 -0.69
CA LEU A 47 3.56 5.56 -1.28
C LEU A 47 2.35 5.26 -0.41
N ASN A 48 1.72 6.31 0.13
CA ASN A 48 0.48 6.20 0.90
C ASN A 48 -0.62 7.05 0.27
N ILE A 49 -1.86 6.73 0.61
CA ILE A 49 -3.05 7.52 0.33
C ILE A 49 -3.56 8.06 1.66
N VAL A 50 -3.74 9.39 1.74
CA VAL A 50 -4.40 10.01 2.89
C VAL A 50 -5.88 9.61 2.91
N THR A 51 -6.36 9.26 4.09
CA THR A 51 -7.74 8.80 4.32
C THR A 51 -8.39 9.60 5.45
N ASP A 52 -9.63 9.23 5.84
CA ASP A 52 -10.40 9.86 6.91
C ASP A 52 -10.73 11.34 6.61
N LYS A 53 -10.40 12.28 7.50
CA LYS A 53 -10.81 13.69 7.45
C LYS A 53 -9.61 14.63 7.65
N ASP A 54 -9.76 15.87 7.26
CA ASP A 54 -8.77 16.92 7.51
C ASP A 54 -8.42 17.05 9.00
N ASN A 55 -7.17 17.38 9.27
CA ASN A 55 -6.59 17.54 10.59
C ASN A 55 -6.55 16.26 11.44
N PHE A 56 -6.70 15.10 10.79
CA PHE A 56 -6.55 13.80 11.43
C PHE A 56 -5.61 12.92 10.60
N ALA A 57 -4.46 12.54 11.16
CA ALA A 57 -3.47 11.76 10.45
C ALA A 57 -3.95 10.32 10.24
N SER A 58 -4.29 10.00 9.00
CA SER A 58 -4.70 8.65 8.61
C SER A 58 -4.25 8.35 7.18
N GLY A 59 -3.81 7.13 6.94
CA GLY A 59 -3.36 6.76 5.60
C GLY A 59 -3.25 5.26 5.39
N VAL A 60 -3.26 4.90 4.10
CA VAL A 60 -3.09 3.53 3.62
C VAL A 60 -1.80 3.44 2.80
N LEU A 61 -0.84 2.68 3.28
CA LEU A 61 0.39 2.35 2.57
C LEU A 61 0.13 1.30 1.48
N ILE A 62 0.58 1.57 0.27
CA ILE A 62 0.61 0.60 -0.83
C ILE A 62 1.89 -0.23 -0.70
N ARG A 63 1.74 -1.47 -0.25
CA ARG A 63 2.89 -2.35 0.00
C ARG A 63 3.31 -3.17 -1.20
N ALA A 64 2.35 -3.67 -1.96
CA ALA A 64 2.66 -4.47 -3.13
C ALA A 64 1.61 -4.33 -4.22
N VAL A 65 2.08 -4.46 -5.45
CA VAL A 65 1.29 -4.34 -6.68
C VAL A 65 1.62 -5.51 -7.60
N PHE A 66 0.58 -6.19 -8.07
CA PHE A 66 0.71 -7.13 -9.19
C PHE A 66 0.76 -6.35 -10.50
N ILE A 67 1.74 -6.66 -11.33
CA ILE A 67 1.93 -6.06 -12.66
C ILE A 67 1.95 -7.20 -13.67
N SER A 68 0.97 -7.21 -14.58
CA SER A 68 0.97 -8.17 -15.70
C SER A 68 2.27 -8.01 -16.51
N HIS A 69 2.79 -9.11 -17.03
CA HIS A 69 4.01 -9.15 -17.83
C HIS A 69 5.33 -8.78 -17.10
N LYS A 70 5.31 -8.63 -15.76
CA LYS A 70 6.50 -8.48 -14.93
C LYS A 70 6.66 -9.69 -14.00
N ASN A 71 7.90 -9.89 -13.55
CA ASN A 71 8.15 -10.88 -12.49
C ASN A 71 7.27 -10.59 -11.27
N GLU A 72 6.73 -11.62 -10.64
CA GLU A 72 5.84 -11.51 -9.48
C GLU A 72 6.45 -10.72 -8.31
N ARG A 73 7.79 -10.68 -8.21
CA ARG A 73 8.52 -9.94 -7.17
C ARG A 73 8.85 -8.50 -7.55
N ALA A 74 8.52 -8.07 -8.77
CA ALA A 74 8.91 -6.75 -9.30
C ALA A 74 8.43 -5.56 -8.45
N ALA A 75 7.23 -5.66 -7.85
CA ALA A 75 6.66 -4.64 -6.97
C ALA A 75 6.13 -5.24 -5.64
N SER A 76 6.86 -6.22 -5.07
CA SER A 76 6.48 -6.93 -3.84
C SER A 76 7.15 -6.34 -2.59
N GLY A 77 6.89 -5.08 -2.33
CA GLY A 77 7.36 -4.31 -1.19
C GLY A 77 7.28 -2.81 -1.48
N PRO A 78 7.11 -1.95 -0.44
CA PRO A 78 6.83 -0.52 -0.65
C PRO A 78 7.92 0.20 -1.44
N GLY A 79 9.20 -0.10 -1.17
CA GLY A 79 10.32 0.46 -1.93
C GLY A 79 10.38 -0.04 -3.38
N LEU A 80 9.99 -1.30 -3.66
CA LEU A 80 9.89 -1.83 -5.03
C LEU A 80 8.71 -1.21 -5.78
N VAL A 81 7.59 -0.97 -5.11
CA VAL A 81 6.45 -0.23 -5.68
C VAL A 81 6.91 1.15 -6.14
N THR A 82 7.52 1.94 -5.25
CA THR A 82 7.95 3.29 -5.61
C THR A 82 9.05 3.30 -6.68
N LYS A 83 9.96 2.33 -6.67
CA LYS A 83 11.00 2.19 -7.69
C LYS A 83 10.42 1.91 -9.07
N ILE A 84 9.47 0.96 -9.20
CA ILE A 84 8.95 0.55 -10.52
C ILE A 84 8.01 1.58 -11.13
N PHE A 85 7.30 2.37 -10.30
CA PHE A 85 6.42 3.45 -10.73
C PHE A 85 7.10 4.84 -10.69
N GLU A 86 8.40 4.90 -10.44
CA GLU A 86 9.19 6.13 -10.38
C GLU A 86 8.62 7.19 -9.42
N VAL A 87 8.08 6.71 -8.29
CA VAL A 87 7.44 7.56 -7.29
C VAL A 87 8.48 8.20 -6.38
N ASP A 88 8.50 9.51 -6.36
CA ASP A 88 9.34 10.33 -5.49
C ASP A 88 8.56 11.45 -4.77
N ASN A 89 9.26 12.28 -4.03
CA ASN A 89 8.66 13.38 -3.26
C ASN A 89 7.96 14.44 -4.13
N LYS A 90 8.22 14.53 -5.43
CA LYS A 90 7.55 15.48 -6.33
C LYS A 90 6.06 15.17 -6.49
N LEU A 91 5.67 13.91 -6.27
CA LEU A 91 4.28 13.48 -6.32
C LEU A 91 3.56 13.61 -4.97
N ASN A 92 4.27 14.02 -3.91
CA ASN A 92 3.69 14.20 -2.58
C ASN A 92 2.60 15.30 -2.60
N SER A 93 1.49 15.08 -1.95
CA SER A 93 0.27 15.91 -1.90
C SER A 93 -0.59 15.97 -3.18
N LEU A 94 -0.19 15.36 -4.29
CA LEU A 94 -1.04 15.28 -5.48
C LEU A 94 -2.31 14.46 -5.19
N LYS A 95 -3.42 14.84 -5.83
CA LYS A 95 -4.68 14.07 -5.75
C LYS A 95 -4.51 12.72 -6.45
N ILE A 96 -5.12 11.67 -5.90
CA ILE A 96 -5.09 10.31 -6.48
C ILE A 96 -5.89 10.19 -7.79
N LEU A 97 -6.78 11.15 -8.05
CA LEU A 97 -7.58 11.23 -9.27
C LEU A 97 -7.22 12.49 -10.07
N ASN A 98 -7.44 12.44 -11.37
CA ASN A 98 -7.34 13.60 -12.26
C ASN A 98 -5.96 14.27 -12.34
N ASN A 99 -4.87 13.58 -11.98
CA ASN A 99 -3.54 14.06 -12.28
C ASN A 99 -2.90 13.24 -13.40
N ARG A 100 -1.91 13.83 -14.11
CA ARG A 100 -1.28 13.21 -15.28
C ARG A 100 -0.07 12.32 -14.95
N CYS A 101 0.38 12.34 -13.70
CA CYS A 101 1.63 11.68 -13.33
C CYS A 101 1.40 10.30 -12.69
N LEU A 102 0.49 10.23 -11.73
CA LEU A 102 0.17 9.00 -10.99
C LEU A 102 -1.28 9.05 -10.54
N TRP A 103 -2.05 8.01 -10.80
CA TRP A 103 -3.45 7.94 -10.38
C TRP A 103 -3.83 6.52 -9.96
N ILE A 104 -4.91 6.42 -9.20
CA ILE A 104 -5.50 5.14 -8.80
C ILE A 104 -6.93 5.09 -9.33
N THR A 105 -7.28 4.00 -9.99
CA THR A 105 -8.61 3.76 -10.52
C THR A 105 -9.23 2.53 -9.88
N LYS A 106 -10.56 2.45 -9.93
CA LYS A 106 -11.28 1.24 -9.58
C LYS A 106 -10.89 0.14 -10.58
N GLY A 107 -10.38 -0.97 -10.06
CA GLY A 107 -10.09 -2.15 -10.87
C GLY A 107 -11.37 -2.87 -11.32
N LYS A 108 -11.27 -3.65 -12.41
CA LYS A 108 -12.36 -4.53 -12.88
C LYS A 108 -12.51 -5.79 -12.00
N ALA A 109 -11.45 -6.22 -11.32
CA ALA A 109 -11.48 -7.41 -10.48
C ALA A 109 -12.31 -7.16 -9.21
N TYR A 110 -13.20 -8.09 -8.91
CA TYR A 110 -13.98 -8.10 -7.68
C TYR A 110 -13.35 -9.10 -6.69
N PHE A 111 -13.16 -8.67 -5.45
CA PHE A 111 -12.64 -9.51 -4.37
C PHE A 111 -13.62 -9.48 -3.20
N GLU A 112 -13.86 -10.64 -2.63
CA GLU A 112 -14.65 -10.79 -1.40
C GLU A 112 -13.72 -10.78 -0.18
N LYS A 113 -14.30 -10.57 1.00
CA LYS A 113 -13.54 -10.60 2.27
C LYS A 113 -12.77 -11.92 2.47
N LYS A 114 -13.30 -13.05 2.00
CA LYS A 114 -12.65 -14.38 2.04
C LYS A 114 -11.37 -14.50 1.19
N ASP A 115 -11.21 -13.60 0.21
CA ASP A 115 -10.02 -13.54 -0.66
C ASP A 115 -8.86 -12.77 -0.02
N LEU A 116 -9.11 -12.11 1.11
CA LEU A 116 -8.14 -11.30 1.82
C LEU A 116 -7.65 -12.01 3.10
N ILE A 117 -6.35 -11.93 3.34
CA ILE A 117 -5.76 -12.27 4.63
C ILE A 117 -5.52 -10.97 5.38
N GLN A 118 -6.08 -10.88 6.59
CA GLN A 118 -5.84 -9.79 7.54
C GLN A 118 -4.82 -10.23 8.58
N THR A 119 -3.76 -9.45 8.76
CA THR A 119 -2.65 -9.80 9.62
C THR A 119 -1.92 -8.57 10.17
N THR A 120 -0.83 -8.78 10.89
CA THR A 120 0.00 -7.72 11.45
C THR A 120 0.84 -7.01 10.39
N ARG A 121 1.15 -5.73 10.66
CA ARG A 121 1.99 -4.89 9.80
C ARG A 121 3.47 -5.29 9.85
N ILE A 122 4.22 -4.90 8.84
CA ILE A 122 5.62 -5.27 8.65
C ILE A 122 6.52 -4.03 8.79
N GLY A 123 7.69 -4.21 9.42
CA GLY A 123 8.72 -3.17 9.48
C GLY A 123 8.45 -2.06 10.49
N ILE A 124 7.51 -2.26 11.42
CA ILE A 124 7.20 -1.34 12.50
C ILE A 124 7.75 -1.85 13.84
N SER A 125 8.14 -0.94 14.72
CA SER A 125 8.63 -1.23 16.08
C SER A 125 7.56 -1.09 17.16
N LYS A 126 6.50 -0.32 16.89
CA LYS A 126 5.38 -0.01 17.78
C LYS A 126 4.09 -0.60 17.22
N ALA A 127 3.07 -0.72 18.08
CA ALA A 127 1.73 -1.20 17.70
C ALA A 127 1.72 -2.50 16.87
N LYS A 128 2.66 -3.41 17.13
CA LYS A 128 2.94 -4.62 16.31
C LYS A 128 1.78 -5.60 16.25
N ASN A 129 0.93 -5.61 17.28
CA ASN A 129 -0.17 -6.58 17.42
C ASN A 129 -1.43 -6.17 16.65
N ILE A 130 -1.49 -4.94 16.15
CA ILE A 130 -2.65 -4.46 15.39
C ILE A 130 -2.64 -5.09 14.01
N LYS A 131 -3.73 -5.79 13.67
CA LYS A 131 -3.89 -6.48 12.38
C LYS A 131 -4.42 -5.53 11.31
N TRP A 132 -3.64 -4.52 10.97
CA TRP A 132 -3.97 -3.51 9.95
C TRP A 132 -3.13 -3.66 8.68
N ARG A 133 -2.85 -4.90 8.30
CA ARG A 133 -2.31 -5.28 7.00
C ARG A 133 -3.24 -6.27 6.34
N TRP A 134 -3.51 -6.04 5.06
CA TRP A 134 -4.32 -6.92 4.23
C TRP A 134 -3.56 -7.27 2.96
N TYR A 135 -3.64 -8.50 2.56
CA TYR A 135 -3.14 -8.93 1.27
C TYR A 135 -4.05 -9.95 0.60
N LEU A 136 -3.97 -10.00 -0.73
CA LEU A 136 -4.74 -10.90 -1.55
C LEU A 136 -4.18 -12.32 -1.43
N LYS A 137 -4.96 -13.27 -0.88
CA LYS A 137 -4.55 -14.65 -0.58
C LYS A 137 -3.93 -15.37 -1.78
N ARG A 138 -4.52 -15.18 -2.97
CA ARG A 138 -4.08 -15.84 -4.21
C ARG A 138 -2.99 -15.10 -4.98
N SER A 139 -2.57 -13.93 -4.56
CA SER A 139 -1.48 -13.21 -5.24
C SER A 139 -0.11 -13.73 -4.82
N ARG A 140 0.78 -13.93 -5.76
CA ARG A 140 2.20 -14.22 -5.51
C ARG A 140 3.05 -12.95 -5.36
N SER A 141 2.50 -11.78 -5.72
CA SER A 141 3.19 -10.49 -5.70
C SER A 141 3.12 -9.76 -4.34
N ILE A 142 3.03 -10.48 -3.24
CA ILE A 142 2.99 -9.92 -1.89
C ILE A 142 4.39 -9.86 -1.26
N SER A 143 4.63 -8.88 -0.39
CA SER A 143 5.93 -8.66 0.22
C SER A 143 6.32 -9.76 1.21
N LYS A 144 5.38 -10.21 2.04
CA LYS A 144 5.54 -11.29 3.02
C LYS A 144 4.21 -11.95 3.35
N ARG A 145 4.18 -13.27 3.36
CA ARG A 145 3.02 -14.04 3.81
C ARG A 145 3.00 -14.22 5.32
N GLU A 146 1.81 -14.42 5.86
CA GLU A 146 1.61 -14.87 7.23
C GLU A 146 2.18 -16.30 7.40
N LYS A 147 2.61 -16.62 8.62
CA LYS A 147 3.11 -17.97 8.93
C LYS A 147 2.01 -19.01 8.65
N GLY A 148 2.35 -20.02 7.87
CA GLY A 148 1.39 -21.09 7.48
C GLY A 148 0.59 -20.78 6.21
N ASP A 149 0.52 -19.55 5.73
CA ASP A 149 -0.06 -19.22 4.43
C ASP A 149 0.95 -19.49 3.31
N ARG A 150 0.63 -20.44 2.42
CA ARG A 150 1.52 -20.87 1.34
C ARG A 150 1.29 -20.07 0.06
N ASN A 151 2.34 -19.93 -0.74
CA ASN A 151 2.20 -19.37 -2.09
C ASN A 151 1.23 -20.25 -2.91
N PRO A 152 0.28 -19.63 -3.64
CA PRO A 152 -0.57 -20.35 -4.57
C PRO A 152 0.28 -20.95 -5.70
N ASN A 153 -0.18 -22.08 -6.26
CA ASN A 153 0.44 -22.68 -7.43
C ASN A 153 0.44 -21.71 -8.63
N LEU A 154 1.40 -21.87 -9.54
CA LEU A 154 1.56 -21.00 -10.72
C LEU A 154 0.31 -20.96 -11.61
N GLU A 155 -0.42 -22.06 -11.72
CA GLU A 155 -1.67 -22.18 -12.49
C GLU A 155 -2.79 -21.23 -12.06
N TYR A 156 -2.82 -20.83 -10.77
CA TYR A 156 -3.80 -19.86 -10.27
C TYR A 156 -3.48 -18.40 -10.64
N SER A 157 -2.23 -18.08 -10.93
CA SER A 157 -1.84 -16.71 -11.30
C SER A 157 -2.11 -16.40 -12.77
N THR A 158 -2.16 -17.41 -13.64
CA THR A 158 -2.41 -17.24 -15.09
C THR A 158 -3.90 -17.17 -15.44
N ASN A 159 -4.77 -17.89 -14.70
CA ASN A 159 -6.22 -17.91 -14.98
C ASN A 159 -6.97 -16.64 -14.57
N ASN A 160 -6.38 -15.74 -13.76
CA ASN A 160 -6.96 -14.44 -13.47
C ASN A 160 -6.58 -13.35 -14.50
N SER A 161 -5.62 -13.60 -15.37
CA SER A 161 -5.26 -12.67 -16.46
C SER A 161 -6.30 -12.69 -17.60
N SER A 162 -6.99 -13.81 -17.82
CA SER A 162 -8.01 -13.98 -18.88
C SER A 162 -9.41 -13.43 -18.50
N ARG A 163 -9.61 -12.99 -17.26
CA ARG A 163 -10.85 -12.32 -16.81
C ARG A 163 -10.71 -10.80 -16.67
N ILE A 164 -9.61 -10.23 -17.12
CA ILE A 164 -9.31 -8.79 -17.07
C ILE A 164 -9.15 -8.28 -18.53
N THR A 165 -10.07 -8.62 -19.40
CA THR A 165 -10.26 -7.93 -20.70
C THR A 165 -11.45 -7.01 -20.60
#